data_1316cc396e261943fd930a57f3643fa8
#
_entry.id   1316cc396e261943fd930a57f3643fa8
#
_cell.length_a   1.000
_cell.length_b   1.000
_cell.length_c   1.000
_cell.angle_alpha   90.00
_cell.angle_beta   90.00
_cell.angle_gamma   90.00
#
_symmetry.space_group_name_H-M   'P 1'
#
loop_
_entity.id
_entity.type
_entity.pdbx_description
1 polymer ?
#
loop_
_entity_poly.entity_id
_entity_poly.type
_entity_poly.pdbx_seq_one_letter_code
_entity_poly.pdbx_strand_id
1 'polypeptide(L)'
;MERDIRSELWVYVATDASIKFMVLKVRNESERSRKLSATGYVEWVLGDLRPKSAMHIVTELDPKSGALFARNPYHTEFAGRTAFFDVDETTRTISGDRTEFIGRNGTLRSPAAMARVRLSGKVGAGLDPCGAIHVPFELAAGQEREIIFRLGVGRDAEDARNLVRRFRGPATARGALEMVWQYWKHTLGAVYVETPDQSLTY
;
A
#
# COMPACT_ATOMS: atom_id res chain seq x y z
N MET A 1 -8.22 -3.23 -19.35
CA MET A 1 -7.02 -3.47 -20.16
C MET A 1 -6.72 -2.20 -20.94
N GLU A 2 -5.53 -1.66 -20.85
CA GLU A 2 -5.13 -0.43 -21.53
C GLU A 2 -3.81 -0.67 -22.29
N ARG A 3 -3.81 -0.39 -23.59
CA ARG A 3 -2.61 -0.53 -24.46
C ARG A 3 -1.89 -1.87 -24.33
N ASP A 4 -2.64 -2.98 -24.30
CA ASP A 4 -2.15 -4.35 -24.14
C ASP A 4 -1.42 -4.64 -22.81
N ILE A 5 -1.72 -3.88 -21.78
CA ILE A 5 -1.33 -4.14 -20.39
C ILE A 5 -2.55 -4.60 -19.63
N ARG A 6 -2.47 -5.81 -19.08
CA ARG A 6 -3.46 -6.35 -18.14
C ARG A 6 -2.98 -6.10 -16.72
N SER A 7 -3.83 -5.56 -15.88
CA SER A 7 -3.56 -5.38 -14.45
C SER A 7 -4.68 -5.96 -13.60
N GLU A 8 -4.31 -6.53 -12.46
CA GLU A 8 -5.18 -7.07 -11.45
C GLU A 8 -4.69 -6.58 -10.09
N LEU A 9 -5.59 -6.09 -9.24
CA LEU A 9 -5.26 -5.59 -7.91
C LEU A 9 -6.03 -6.35 -6.85
N TRP A 10 -5.29 -7.02 -5.96
CA TRP A 10 -5.82 -7.69 -4.78
C TRP A 10 -5.58 -6.82 -3.56
N VAL A 11 -6.65 -6.57 -2.80
CA VAL A 11 -6.58 -5.76 -1.57
C VAL A 11 -7.19 -6.55 -0.43
N TYR A 12 -6.41 -6.80 0.62
CA TYR A 12 -6.85 -7.55 1.80
C TYR A 12 -6.08 -7.13 3.05
N VAL A 13 -6.62 -7.48 4.21
CA VAL A 13 -6.02 -7.22 5.53
C VAL A 13 -5.69 -8.56 6.17
N ALA A 14 -4.50 -8.69 6.74
CA ALA A 14 -4.12 -9.88 7.49
C ALA A 14 -5.05 -10.08 8.71
N THR A 15 -5.39 -11.32 9.01
CA THR A 15 -6.28 -11.66 10.12
C THR A 15 -5.60 -11.59 11.49
N ASP A 16 -4.27 -11.66 11.51
CA ASP A 16 -3.43 -11.79 12.71
C ASP A 16 -2.48 -10.58 12.93
N ALA A 17 -2.60 -9.53 12.11
CA ALA A 17 -1.75 -8.35 12.21
C ALA A 17 -2.42 -7.09 11.61
N SER A 18 -2.03 -5.93 12.12
CA SER A 18 -2.51 -4.63 11.62
C SER A 18 -1.80 -4.24 10.32
N ILE A 19 -1.99 -5.03 9.26
CA ILE A 19 -1.37 -4.81 7.95
C ILE A 19 -2.35 -5.09 6.82
N LYS A 20 -2.39 -4.17 5.86
CA LYS A 20 -3.13 -4.25 4.61
C LYS A 20 -2.16 -4.49 3.47
N PHE A 21 -2.47 -5.46 2.64
CA PHE A 21 -1.78 -5.76 1.40
C PHE A 21 -2.50 -5.15 0.20
N MET A 22 -1.71 -4.67 -0.75
CA MET A 22 -2.15 -4.27 -2.09
C MET A 22 -1.21 -4.96 -3.07
N VAL A 23 -1.65 -6.07 -3.63
CA VAL A 23 -0.87 -6.90 -4.58
C VAL A 23 -1.31 -6.54 -5.98
N LEU A 24 -0.46 -5.80 -6.67
CA LEU A 24 -0.67 -5.43 -8.07
C LEU A 24 0.04 -6.42 -8.97
N LYS A 25 -0.73 -7.16 -9.75
CA LYS A 25 -0.27 -8.07 -10.79
C LYS A 25 -0.38 -7.37 -12.13
N VAL A 26 0.72 -7.30 -12.87
CA VAL A 26 0.79 -6.63 -14.18
C VAL A 26 1.34 -7.58 -15.20
N ARG A 27 0.64 -7.75 -16.32
CA ARG A 27 1.05 -8.58 -17.45
C ARG A 27 1.14 -7.74 -18.73
N ASN A 28 2.24 -7.89 -19.43
CA ASN A 28 2.42 -7.32 -20.76
C ASN A 28 1.90 -8.29 -21.82
N GLU A 29 0.75 -7.98 -22.40
CA GLU A 29 0.13 -8.80 -23.47
C GLU A 29 0.53 -8.34 -24.87
N SER A 30 1.40 -7.31 -24.97
CA SER A 30 1.94 -6.86 -26.26
C SER A 30 3.15 -7.71 -26.71
N GLU A 31 3.50 -7.60 -27.98
CA GLU A 31 4.64 -8.30 -28.59
C GLU A 31 6.01 -7.63 -28.34
N ARG A 32 6.05 -6.54 -27.58
CA ARG A 32 7.27 -5.76 -27.32
C ARG A 32 7.52 -5.54 -25.85
N SER A 33 8.78 -5.32 -25.47
CA SER A 33 9.12 -4.88 -24.11
C SER A 33 8.50 -3.52 -23.78
N ARG A 34 8.04 -3.36 -22.54
CA ARG A 34 7.38 -2.15 -22.03
C ARG A 34 8.05 -1.67 -20.76
N LYS A 35 8.44 -0.40 -20.76
CA LYS A 35 8.87 0.31 -19.55
C LYS A 35 7.64 0.86 -18.85
N LEU A 36 7.43 0.44 -17.64
CA LEU A 36 6.24 0.74 -16.83
C LEU A 36 6.67 1.24 -15.44
N SER A 37 5.72 1.75 -14.72
CA SER A 37 5.87 2.03 -13.29
C SER A 37 4.57 1.76 -12.54
N ALA A 38 4.70 1.35 -11.27
CA ALA A 38 3.59 1.31 -10.34
C ALA A 38 3.84 2.32 -9.22
N THR A 39 2.80 3.05 -8.84
CA THR A 39 2.90 4.00 -7.75
C THR A 39 1.84 3.72 -6.72
N GLY A 40 2.27 3.35 -5.51
CA GLY A 40 1.41 3.29 -4.34
C GLY A 40 1.30 4.68 -3.71
N TYR A 41 0.09 5.05 -3.28
CA TYR A 41 -0.19 6.33 -2.66
C TYR A 41 -1.16 6.19 -1.49
N VAL A 42 -0.85 6.84 -0.38
CA VAL A 42 -1.71 6.93 0.80
C VAL A 42 -1.67 8.35 1.37
N GLU A 43 -2.78 8.82 1.93
CA GLU A 43 -2.84 10.07 2.69
C GLU A 43 -2.87 9.75 4.18
N TRP A 44 -1.96 10.37 4.93
CA TRP A 44 -1.91 10.20 6.38
C TRP A 44 -2.93 11.11 7.05
N VAL A 45 -3.77 10.53 7.88
CA VAL A 45 -4.67 11.27 8.77
C VAL A 45 -4.18 11.17 10.21
N LEU A 46 -3.87 9.97 10.68
CA LEU A 46 -3.34 9.65 12.02
C LEU A 46 -3.98 10.48 13.16
N GLY A 47 -5.30 10.56 13.11
CA GLY A 47 -6.13 11.34 14.01
C GLY A 47 -7.56 11.40 13.50
N ASP A 48 -8.41 12.25 14.07
CA ASP A 48 -9.84 12.32 13.74
C ASP A 48 -10.08 12.86 12.32
N LEU A 49 -9.46 14.01 12.02
CA LEU A 49 -9.68 14.73 10.79
C LEU A 49 -8.35 15.25 10.22
N ARG A 50 -8.13 15.06 8.91
CA ARG A 50 -6.93 15.52 8.22
C ARG A 50 -6.59 16.99 8.46
N PRO A 51 -7.52 17.97 8.36
CA PRO A 51 -7.20 19.38 8.61
C PRO A 51 -6.66 19.67 10.01
N LYS A 52 -7.02 18.85 11.00
CA LYS A 52 -6.55 19.01 12.39
C LYS A 52 -5.23 18.28 12.64
N SER A 53 -5.01 17.14 12.01
CA SER A 53 -3.88 16.27 12.30
C SER A 53 -2.66 16.51 11.37
N ALA A 54 -2.87 16.97 10.14
CA ALA A 54 -1.83 17.06 9.13
C ALA A 54 -0.57 17.82 9.56
N MET A 55 -0.74 18.93 10.29
CA MET A 55 0.38 19.75 10.77
C MET A 55 1.26 19.05 11.83
N HIS A 56 0.75 18.01 12.45
CA HIS A 56 1.43 17.25 13.51
C HIS A 56 2.07 15.95 13.00
N ILE A 57 1.78 15.56 11.76
CA ILE A 57 2.29 14.32 11.18
C ILE A 57 3.73 14.52 10.74
N VAL A 58 4.58 13.62 11.19
CA VAL A 58 5.99 13.54 10.81
C VAL A 58 6.19 12.26 10.01
N THR A 59 6.76 12.40 8.81
CA THR A 59 7.13 11.26 7.96
C THR A 59 8.64 11.06 8.00
N GLU A 60 9.10 9.81 7.95
CA GLU A 60 10.52 9.46 7.91
C GLU A 60 10.76 8.19 7.12
N LEU A 61 11.93 8.06 6.51
CA LEU A 61 12.38 6.79 5.92
C LEU A 61 13.13 6.02 7.00
N ASP A 62 12.58 4.86 7.41
CA ASP A 62 13.26 4.02 8.39
C ASP A 62 14.55 3.42 7.81
N PRO A 63 15.73 3.72 8.36
CA PRO A 63 17.01 3.30 7.79
C PRO A 63 17.24 1.77 7.88
N LYS A 64 16.52 1.08 8.76
CA LYS A 64 16.69 -0.36 8.98
C LYS A 64 15.81 -1.21 8.08
N SER A 65 14.58 -0.78 7.80
CA SER A 65 13.63 -1.50 6.95
C SER A 65 13.48 -0.89 5.55
N GLY A 66 13.80 0.39 5.41
CA GLY A 66 13.56 1.17 4.21
C GLY A 66 12.10 1.52 3.98
N ALA A 67 11.22 1.25 4.94
CA ALA A 67 9.81 1.61 4.87
C ALA A 67 9.60 3.11 5.16
N LEU A 68 8.60 3.70 4.55
CA LEU A 68 8.14 5.04 4.87
C LEU A 68 7.28 4.98 6.12
N PHE A 69 7.77 5.58 7.21
CA PHE A 69 7.06 5.69 8.48
C PHE A 69 6.32 7.03 8.56
N ALA A 70 5.21 7.01 9.29
CA ALA A 70 4.46 8.20 9.64
C ALA A 70 3.93 8.09 11.08
N ARG A 71 4.00 9.17 11.83
CA ARG A 71 3.51 9.25 13.22
C ARG A 71 2.96 10.62 13.54
N ASN A 72 2.02 10.66 14.47
CA ASN A 72 1.46 11.89 15.01
C ASN A 72 1.77 11.94 16.52
N PRO A 73 2.90 12.53 16.92
CA PRO A 73 3.29 12.58 18.34
C PRO A 73 2.39 13.46 19.20
N TYR A 74 1.54 14.28 18.58
CA TYR A 74 0.60 15.16 19.27
C TYR A 74 -0.73 14.49 19.62
N HIS A 75 -1.02 13.33 19.05
CA HIS A 75 -2.28 12.63 19.31
C HIS A 75 -2.25 11.96 20.69
N THR A 76 -3.23 12.26 21.54
CA THR A 76 -3.23 11.80 22.95
C THR A 76 -3.33 10.28 23.09
N GLU A 77 -4.11 9.61 22.25
CA GLU A 77 -4.37 8.17 22.35
C GLU A 77 -3.35 7.33 21.56
N PHE A 78 -2.87 7.84 20.43
CA PHE A 78 -2.04 7.06 19.49
C PHE A 78 -0.64 7.65 19.26
N ALA A 79 -0.19 8.54 20.15
CA ALA A 79 1.11 9.24 20.01
C ALA A 79 2.31 8.29 19.84
N GLY A 80 2.29 7.12 20.48
CA GLY A 80 3.36 6.13 20.38
C GLY A 80 3.31 5.28 19.12
N ARG A 81 2.18 5.24 18.40
CA ARG A 81 2.00 4.37 17.23
C ARG A 81 2.77 4.89 16.03
N THR A 82 3.30 3.96 15.26
CA THR A 82 4.00 4.24 14.00
C THR A 82 3.28 3.53 12.86
N ALA A 83 2.69 4.29 11.95
CA ALA A 83 2.18 3.78 10.69
C ALA A 83 3.33 3.61 9.70
N PHE A 84 3.18 2.66 8.77
CA PHE A 84 4.17 2.45 7.71
C PHE A 84 3.53 2.18 6.37
N PHE A 85 4.22 2.59 5.31
CA PHE A 85 3.94 2.23 3.94
C PHE A 85 5.22 1.71 3.28
N ASP A 86 5.15 0.54 2.66
CA ASP A 86 6.32 -0.15 2.12
C ASP A 86 5.99 -0.93 0.85
N VAL A 87 7.02 -1.32 0.11
CA VAL A 87 6.94 -2.19 -1.07
C VAL A 87 8.11 -3.16 -1.07
N ASP A 88 7.94 -4.34 -1.63
CA ASP A 88 9.02 -5.37 -1.68
C ASP A 88 10.17 -5.00 -2.62
N GLU A 89 9.97 -4.03 -3.49
CA GLU A 89 10.95 -3.61 -4.48
C GLU A 89 12.07 -2.74 -3.88
N THR A 90 13.31 -3.05 -4.23
CA THR A 90 14.47 -2.27 -3.83
C THR A 90 14.68 -1.05 -4.71
N THR A 91 14.40 -1.17 -6.02
CA THR A 91 14.44 -0.05 -6.96
C THR A 91 13.16 0.74 -6.84
N ARG A 92 13.18 1.75 -5.98
CA ARG A 92 12.02 2.60 -5.70
C ARG A 92 12.45 4.01 -5.33
N THR A 93 11.55 4.97 -5.50
CA THR A 93 11.68 6.32 -4.96
C THR A 93 10.44 6.67 -4.16
N ILE A 94 10.58 7.57 -3.21
CA ILE A 94 9.51 7.90 -2.25
C ILE A 94 9.27 9.40 -2.19
N SER A 95 8.08 9.78 -1.68
CA SER A 95 7.81 11.14 -1.18
C SER A 95 6.79 11.08 -0.03
N GLY A 96 7.02 11.91 0.97
CA GLY A 96 6.11 12.18 2.08
C GLY A 96 5.30 13.48 1.89
N ASP A 97 5.42 14.13 0.75
CA ASP A 97 4.82 15.43 0.46
C ASP A 97 3.73 15.32 -0.62
N ARG A 98 2.49 15.48 -0.23
CA ARG A 98 1.33 15.47 -1.13
C ARG A 98 1.39 16.59 -2.17
N THR A 99 1.90 17.75 -1.80
CA THR A 99 2.05 18.89 -2.72
C THR A 99 3.03 18.55 -3.85
N GLU A 100 4.10 17.81 -3.54
CA GLU A 100 5.01 17.30 -4.57
C GLU A 100 4.31 16.26 -5.45
N PHE A 101 3.57 15.34 -4.84
CA PHE A 101 2.98 14.19 -5.54
C PHE A 101 1.83 14.62 -6.45
N ILE A 102 0.84 15.32 -5.91
CA ILE A 102 -0.36 15.73 -6.68
C ILE A 102 -0.07 16.96 -7.54
N GLY A 103 0.79 17.87 -7.06
CA GLY A 103 0.98 19.20 -7.64
C GLY A 103 0.05 20.25 -6.99
N ARG A 104 0.43 21.51 -7.05
CA ARG A 104 -0.26 22.61 -6.38
C ARG A 104 -1.74 22.74 -6.76
N ASN A 105 -2.06 22.53 -8.04
CA ASN A 105 -3.42 22.57 -8.58
C ASN A 105 -3.82 21.23 -9.22
N GLY A 106 -3.13 20.15 -8.87
CA GLY A 106 -3.38 18.83 -9.41
C GLY A 106 -4.51 18.10 -8.72
N THR A 107 -4.87 16.95 -9.28
CA THR A 107 -5.85 16.01 -8.71
C THR A 107 -5.30 14.60 -8.69
N LEU A 108 -5.90 13.72 -7.92
CA LEU A 108 -5.56 12.29 -7.92
C LEU A 108 -5.80 11.58 -9.26
N ARG A 109 -6.60 12.17 -10.15
CA ARG A 109 -6.80 11.65 -11.52
C ARG A 109 -5.57 11.83 -12.41
N SER A 110 -4.79 12.89 -12.16
CA SER A 110 -3.60 13.21 -12.93
C SER A 110 -2.55 13.86 -12.01
N PRO A 111 -1.93 13.10 -11.11
CA PRO A 111 -0.92 13.63 -10.21
C PRO A 111 0.32 14.07 -10.98
N ALA A 112 0.87 15.25 -10.63
CA ALA A 112 2.06 15.80 -11.28
C ALA A 112 3.27 14.85 -11.23
N ALA A 113 3.37 14.05 -10.17
CA ALA A 113 4.44 13.08 -9.99
C ALA A 113 4.45 11.96 -11.04
N MET A 114 3.29 11.65 -11.67
CA MET A 114 3.22 10.60 -12.69
C MET A 114 3.95 10.96 -14.00
N ALA A 115 4.24 12.24 -14.21
CA ALA A 115 5.08 12.70 -15.32
C ALA A 115 6.58 12.68 -14.98
N ARG A 116 6.97 12.35 -13.75
CA ARG A 116 8.36 12.34 -13.29
C ARG A 116 8.96 10.95 -13.35
N VAL A 117 10.27 10.89 -13.58
CA VAL A 117 11.04 9.61 -13.59
C VAL A 117 11.20 9.08 -12.16
N ARG A 118 11.22 9.99 -11.17
CA ARG A 118 11.41 9.64 -9.76
C ARG A 118 10.80 10.67 -8.82
N LEU A 119 10.48 10.25 -7.60
CA LEU A 119 10.11 11.12 -6.48
C LEU A 119 11.38 11.65 -5.80
N SER A 120 11.26 12.78 -5.07
CA SER A 120 12.41 13.51 -4.52
C SER A 120 13.06 12.89 -3.28
N GLY A 121 12.37 11.95 -2.61
CA GLY A 121 12.80 11.43 -1.29
C GLY A 121 12.42 12.35 -0.12
N LYS A 122 11.61 13.38 -0.35
CA LYS A 122 11.25 14.36 0.66
C LYS A 122 10.37 13.74 1.75
N VAL A 123 10.85 13.79 2.99
CA VAL A 123 10.15 13.35 4.19
C VAL A 123 10.43 14.35 5.33
N GLY A 124 9.63 14.33 6.39
CA GLY A 124 9.85 15.18 7.56
C GLY A 124 8.56 15.74 8.15
N ALA A 125 8.71 16.75 8.99
CA ALA A 125 7.63 17.55 9.55
C ALA A 125 7.31 18.77 8.67
N GLY A 126 6.12 19.35 8.85
CA GLY A 126 5.72 20.59 8.16
C GLY A 126 5.42 20.41 6.67
N LEU A 127 5.19 19.17 6.23
CA LEU A 127 4.75 18.84 4.88
C LEU A 127 3.23 18.68 4.82
N ASP A 128 2.67 18.63 3.62
CA ASP A 128 1.32 18.09 3.40
C ASP A 128 1.44 16.55 3.37
N PRO A 129 1.13 15.83 4.49
CA PRO A 129 1.63 14.50 4.71
C PRO A 129 0.95 13.46 3.84
N CYS A 130 1.75 12.69 3.10
CA CYS A 130 1.33 11.51 2.36
C CYS A 130 2.42 10.42 2.42
N GLY A 131 2.11 9.27 1.87
CA GLY A 131 3.08 8.24 1.53
C GLY A 131 2.95 7.91 0.05
N ALA A 132 3.95 8.27 -0.73
CA ALA A 132 4.04 7.90 -2.14
C ALA A 132 5.29 7.05 -2.37
N ILE A 133 5.13 5.90 -3.04
CA ILE A 133 6.24 5.02 -3.42
C ILE A 133 6.10 4.71 -4.90
N HIS A 134 7.10 5.09 -5.69
CA HIS A 134 7.18 4.87 -7.13
C HIS A 134 8.19 3.77 -7.45
N VAL A 135 7.74 2.76 -8.18
CA VAL A 135 8.50 1.58 -8.58
C VAL A 135 8.56 1.52 -10.11
N PRO A 136 9.68 1.85 -10.74
CA PRO A 136 9.89 1.63 -12.18
C PRO A 136 10.27 0.18 -12.44
N PHE A 137 9.79 -0.39 -13.55
CA PHE A 137 10.13 -1.74 -13.98
C PHE A 137 9.97 -1.91 -15.49
N GLU A 138 10.53 -2.98 -16.02
CA GLU A 138 10.38 -3.38 -17.41
C GLU A 138 9.76 -4.78 -17.49
N LEU A 139 8.86 -4.98 -18.45
CA LEU A 139 8.27 -6.27 -18.76
C LEU A 139 8.52 -6.61 -20.24
N ALA A 140 9.16 -7.74 -20.48
CA ALA A 140 9.25 -8.31 -21.82
C ALA A 140 7.85 -8.71 -22.33
N ALA A 141 7.75 -9.02 -23.63
CA ALA A 141 6.53 -9.53 -24.24
C ALA A 141 6.02 -10.78 -23.49
N GLY A 142 4.76 -10.81 -23.12
CA GLY A 142 4.12 -11.92 -22.40
C GLY A 142 4.50 -12.04 -20.91
N GLN A 143 5.45 -11.25 -20.41
CA GLN A 143 5.93 -11.31 -19.04
C GLN A 143 4.89 -10.74 -18.06
N GLU A 144 4.89 -11.31 -16.84
CA GLU A 144 4.07 -10.89 -15.72
C GLU A 144 4.95 -10.55 -14.50
N ARG A 145 4.51 -9.60 -13.69
CA ARG A 145 5.15 -9.19 -12.42
C ARG A 145 4.12 -8.88 -11.35
N GLU A 146 4.43 -9.28 -10.12
CA GLU A 146 3.69 -8.86 -8.93
C GLU A 146 4.48 -7.75 -8.21
N ILE A 147 3.78 -6.70 -7.80
CA ILE A 147 4.32 -5.60 -6.98
C ILE A 147 3.44 -5.51 -5.73
N ILE A 148 4.06 -5.69 -4.56
CA ILE A 148 3.36 -5.85 -3.30
C ILE A 148 3.61 -4.62 -2.42
N PHE A 149 2.59 -3.77 -2.32
CA PHE A 149 2.56 -2.68 -1.35
C PHE A 149 1.93 -3.14 -0.05
N ARG A 150 2.42 -2.57 1.07
CA ARG A 150 1.93 -2.84 2.42
C ARG A 150 1.72 -1.55 3.18
N LEU A 151 0.56 -1.44 3.80
CA LEU A 151 0.18 -0.36 4.69
C LEU A 151 -0.16 -0.98 6.04
N GLY A 152 0.45 -0.47 7.12
CA GLY A 152 0.17 -1.01 8.44
C GLY A 152 0.51 -0.05 9.56
N VAL A 153 0.29 -0.50 10.78
CA VAL A 153 0.58 0.26 11.99
C VAL A 153 1.14 -0.66 13.07
N GLY A 154 2.26 -0.26 13.65
CA GLY A 154 2.84 -0.86 14.84
C GLY A 154 2.51 -0.06 16.10
N ARG A 155 2.64 -0.68 17.25
CA ARG A 155 2.51 -0.03 18.58
C ARG A 155 3.57 1.05 18.77
N ASP A 156 4.72 0.85 18.16
CA ASP A 156 5.87 1.76 18.12
C ASP A 156 6.69 1.52 16.84
N ALA A 157 7.81 2.21 16.68
CA ALA A 157 8.68 2.09 15.52
C ALA A 157 9.36 0.71 15.41
N GLU A 158 9.64 0.03 16.53
CA GLU A 158 10.24 -1.31 16.50
C GLU A 158 9.21 -2.36 16.07
N ASP A 159 7.99 -2.28 16.59
CA ASP A 159 6.88 -3.15 16.20
C ASP A 159 6.52 -2.97 14.72
N ALA A 160 6.44 -1.71 14.24
CA ALA A 160 6.24 -1.40 12.83
C ALA A 160 7.32 -2.04 11.94
N ARG A 161 8.60 -1.95 12.36
CA ARG A 161 9.75 -2.55 11.67
C ARG A 161 9.67 -4.08 11.65
N ASN A 162 9.24 -4.68 12.74
CA ASN A 162 9.06 -6.13 12.84
C ASN A 162 7.91 -6.61 11.93
N LEU A 163 6.80 -5.86 11.85
CA LEU A 163 5.72 -6.13 10.89
C LEU A 163 6.21 -6.04 9.44
N VAL A 164 6.97 -4.99 9.09
CA VAL A 164 7.56 -4.87 7.74
C VAL A 164 8.42 -6.08 7.40
N ARG A 165 9.29 -6.54 8.32
CA ARG A 165 10.16 -7.69 8.09
C ARG A 165 9.39 -9.01 8.00
N ARG A 166 8.47 -9.24 8.94
CA ARG A 166 7.65 -10.46 9.01
C ARG A 166 6.83 -10.68 7.75
N PHE A 167 6.27 -9.62 7.20
CA PHE A 167 5.35 -9.70 6.07
C PHE A 167 5.98 -9.38 4.71
N ARG A 168 7.30 -9.35 4.62
CA ARG A 168 8.03 -9.12 3.36
C ARG A 168 8.08 -10.39 2.50
N GLY A 169 7.90 -10.21 1.20
CA GLY A 169 8.01 -11.25 0.20
C GLY A 169 6.67 -11.82 -0.30
N PRO A 170 6.64 -12.32 -1.54
CA PRO A 170 5.42 -12.79 -2.19
C PRO A 170 4.82 -14.03 -1.52
N ALA A 171 5.64 -14.90 -0.94
CA ALA A 171 5.15 -16.09 -0.23
C ALA A 171 4.33 -15.72 1.01
N THR A 172 4.80 -14.72 1.76
CA THR A 172 4.11 -14.23 2.96
C THR A 172 2.79 -13.53 2.61
N ALA A 173 2.79 -12.73 1.53
CA ALA A 173 1.56 -12.09 1.05
C ALA A 173 0.51 -13.13 0.63
N ARG A 174 0.91 -14.17 -0.10
CA ARG A 174 0.00 -15.28 -0.48
C ARG A 174 -0.51 -16.05 0.73
N GLY A 175 0.37 -16.36 1.69
CA GLY A 175 -0.04 -17.02 2.94
C GLY A 175 -1.05 -16.20 3.75
N ALA A 176 -0.87 -14.89 3.83
CA ALA A 176 -1.83 -13.99 4.47
C ALA A 176 -3.19 -13.99 3.75
N LEU A 177 -3.20 -13.99 2.41
CA LEU A 177 -4.44 -14.09 1.62
C LEU A 177 -5.16 -15.41 1.86
N GLU A 178 -4.42 -16.52 1.88
CA GLU A 178 -4.98 -17.85 2.17
C GLU A 178 -5.65 -17.88 3.55
N MET A 179 -5.00 -17.31 4.58
CA MET A 179 -5.59 -17.19 5.91
C MET A 179 -6.88 -16.36 5.91
N VAL A 180 -6.95 -15.28 5.12
CA VAL A 180 -8.16 -14.48 4.97
C VAL A 180 -9.27 -15.31 4.33
N TRP A 181 -8.99 -16.07 3.29
CA TRP A 181 -9.99 -16.94 2.65
C TRP A 181 -10.49 -18.04 3.59
N GLN A 182 -9.57 -18.68 4.33
CA GLN A 182 -9.93 -19.71 5.31
C GLN A 182 -10.79 -19.14 6.44
N TYR A 183 -10.44 -17.95 6.95
CA TYR A 183 -11.22 -17.26 7.97
C TYR A 183 -12.65 -16.98 7.49
N TRP A 184 -12.82 -16.39 6.31
CA TRP A 184 -14.14 -16.08 5.78
C TRP A 184 -14.92 -17.33 5.39
N LYS A 185 -14.27 -18.34 4.83
CA LYS A 185 -14.92 -19.63 4.54
C LYS A 185 -15.46 -20.29 5.82
N HIS A 186 -14.71 -20.24 6.90
CA HIS A 186 -15.17 -20.76 8.19
C HIS A 186 -16.31 -19.91 8.76
N THR A 187 -16.16 -18.60 8.76
CA THR A 187 -17.14 -17.67 9.36
C THR A 187 -18.46 -17.69 8.60
N LEU A 188 -18.42 -17.62 7.27
CA LEU A 188 -19.63 -17.63 6.43
C LEU A 188 -20.25 -19.03 6.29
N GLY A 189 -19.42 -20.07 6.36
CA GLY A 189 -19.89 -21.47 6.34
C GLY A 189 -20.46 -21.98 7.66
N ALA A 190 -20.47 -21.17 8.73
CA ALA A 190 -21.01 -21.55 10.03
C ALA A 190 -22.54 -21.74 10.03
N VAL A 191 -23.23 -21.14 9.06
CA VAL A 191 -24.68 -21.30 8.85
C VAL A 191 -24.89 -21.71 7.41
N TYR A 192 -25.44 -22.91 7.21
CA TYR A 192 -25.88 -23.41 5.92
C TYR A 192 -27.41 -23.39 5.88
N VAL A 193 -27.98 -22.71 4.89
CA VAL A 193 -29.43 -22.62 4.70
C VAL A 193 -29.78 -23.29 3.38
N GLU A 194 -30.52 -24.39 3.46
CA GLU A 194 -31.10 -25.07 2.29
C GLU A 194 -32.57 -24.76 2.22
N THR A 195 -33.03 -24.23 1.12
CA THR A 195 -34.44 -23.92 0.90
C THR A 195 -34.95 -24.59 -0.38
N PRO A 196 -36.28 -24.83 -0.50
CA PRO A 196 -36.88 -25.32 -1.75
C PRO A 196 -36.70 -24.35 -2.92
N ASP A 197 -36.48 -23.06 -2.63
CA ASP A 197 -36.16 -22.03 -3.62
C ASP A 197 -34.67 -21.91 -3.80
N GLN A 198 -34.15 -22.36 -4.94
CA GLN A 198 -32.71 -22.31 -5.25
C GLN A 198 -32.11 -20.90 -5.24
N SER A 199 -32.89 -19.85 -5.42
CA SER A 199 -32.43 -18.47 -5.36
C SER A 199 -32.07 -17.99 -3.94
N LEU A 200 -32.51 -18.72 -2.92
CA LEU A 200 -32.30 -18.44 -1.49
C LEU A 200 -31.36 -19.44 -0.80
N THR A 201 -30.75 -20.34 -1.56
CA THR A 201 -29.77 -21.30 -1.02
C THR A 201 -28.39 -20.65 -1.00
N TYR A 202 -27.79 -20.51 0.18
CA TYR A 202 -26.45 -19.94 0.42
C TYR A 202 -25.56 -20.95 1.13
#